data_6f457c3e5a331520702d024fca82a154
#
_entry.id   6f457c3e5a331520702d024fca82a154
#
_cell.length_a   1.000
_cell.length_b   1.000
_cell.length_c   1.000
_cell.angle_alpha   90.00
_cell.angle_beta   90.00
_cell.angle_gamma   90.00
#
_symmetry.space_group_name_H-M   'P 1'
#
loop_
_entity.id
_entity.type
_entity.pdbx_description
1 polymer ?
#
loop_
_entity_poly.entity_id
_entity_poly.type
_entity_poly.pdbx_seq_one_letter_code
_entity_poly.pdbx_strand_id
1 'polypeptide(L)'
;MKHFLMKYNANKLETSKDEGLLTLEKARERILKLLTENMKNFKENSWDISNRMNKLMTDTEKNSIFTLRLGGKRIVRYSLDLLNTEQKLQFLADFYTSVAEREFDEDITDFLAKEIDNANARKKEANERRRIKKKAEREKKAEEAKIRTLAATEPILSAMGLPTSVLTQQG
;
A
#
# COMPACT_ATOMS: atom_id res chain seq x y z
N MET A 1 9.50 8.01 36.54
CA MET A 1 8.35 8.67 35.87
C MET A 1 8.51 8.80 34.34
N LYS A 2 9.69 9.20 33.81
CA LYS A 2 9.94 9.29 32.37
C LYS A 2 9.84 7.94 31.62
N HIS A 3 10.27 6.84 32.25
CA HIS A 3 10.24 5.49 31.65
C HIS A 3 8.80 4.98 31.43
N PHE A 4 7.87 5.31 32.33
CA PHE A 4 6.47 4.93 32.19
C PHE A 4 5.78 5.71 31.05
N LEU A 5 6.03 7.01 30.96
CA LEU A 5 5.48 7.86 29.90
C LEU A 5 6.07 7.52 28.51
N MET A 6 7.36 7.17 28.44
CA MET A 6 7.99 6.68 27.21
C MET A 6 7.39 5.34 26.76
N LYS A 7 7.18 4.41 27.72
CA LYS A 7 6.56 3.11 27.42
C LYS A 7 5.12 3.25 26.95
N TYR A 8 4.36 4.18 27.54
CA TYR A 8 2.99 4.46 27.14
C TYR A 8 2.91 5.24 25.82
N ASN A 9 3.77 6.21 25.61
CA ASN A 9 3.80 6.97 24.36
C ASN A 9 4.33 6.14 23.19
N ALA A 10 5.29 5.25 23.40
CA ALA A 10 5.75 4.30 22.40
C ALA A 10 4.61 3.35 21.99
N ASN A 11 3.89 2.79 22.95
CA ASN A 11 2.72 1.95 22.65
C ASN A 11 1.60 2.73 21.95
N LYS A 12 1.38 3.98 22.31
CA LYS A 12 0.35 4.83 21.71
C LYS A 12 0.74 5.30 20.29
N LEU A 13 2.02 5.51 20.02
CA LEU A 13 2.53 5.80 18.68
C LEU A 13 2.45 4.56 17.79
N GLU A 14 2.78 3.40 18.29
CA GLU A 14 2.65 2.13 17.58
C GLU A 14 1.19 1.81 17.22
N THR A 15 0.24 2.06 18.15
CA THR A 15 -1.18 1.79 17.89
C THR A 15 -1.85 2.83 16.98
N SER A 16 -1.40 4.09 16.95
CA SER A 16 -2.11 5.15 16.24
C SER A 16 -1.58 5.46 14.84
N LYS A 17 -0.34 5.10 14.51
CA LYS A 17 0.26 5.36 13.18
C LYS A 17 0.62 4.11 12.41
N ASP A 18 0.84 3.00 13.10
CA ASP A 18 1.36 1.78 12.52
C ASP A 18 0.35 0.62 12.50
N GLU A 19 -0.94 0.89 12.77
CA GLU A 19 -1.98 -0.09 12.48
C GLU A 19 -1.99 -0.41 10.99
N GLY A 20 -1.25 -1.43 10.62
CA GLY A 20 -1.09 -1.91 9.25
C GLY A 20 0.32 -1.86 8.67
N LEU A 21 1.28 -1.22 9.33
CA LEU A 21 2.68 -1.27 8.92
C LEU A 21 3.36 -2.49 9.55
N LEU A 22 4.03 -3.25 8.69
CA LEU A 22 4.74 -4.44 9.10
C LEU A 22 6.04 -4.03 9.78
N THR A 23 6.27 -4.44 11.03
CA THR A 23 7.57 -4.25 11.70
C THR A 23 8.62 -5.19 11.12
N LEU A 24 9.91 -4.85 11.25
CA LEU A 24 11.03 -5.68 10.80
C LEU A 24 10.94 -7.11 11.37
N GLU A 25 10.64 -7.25 12.64
CA GLU A 25 10.52 -8.56 13.31
C GLU A 25 9.36 -9.39 12.70
N LYS A 26 8.18 -8.81 12.57
CA LYS A 26 7.03 -9.48 11.94
C LYS A 26 7.28 -9.78 10.46
N ALA A 27 8.03 -8.93 9.76
CA ALA A 27 8.44 -9.19 8.38
C ALA A 27 9.34 -10.41 8.31
N ARG A 28 10.36 -10.49 9.18
CA ARG A 28 11.28 -11.63 9.29
C ARG A 28 10.54 -12.92 9.64
N GLU A 29 9.66 -12.92 10.65
CA GLU A 29 8.84 -14.08 11.00
C GLU A 29 8.01 -14.60 9.81
N ARG A 30 7.38 -13.69 9.06
CA ARG A 30 6.61 -14.07 7.87
C ARG A 30 7.49 -14.67 6.78
N ILE A 31 8.70 -14.12 6.58
CA ILE A 31 9.66 -14.65 5.61
C ILE A 31 10.11 -16.05 6.04
N LEU A 32 10.49 -16.25 7.30
CA LEU A 32 10.91 -17.55 7.83
C LEU A 32 9.78 -18.59 7.70
N LYS A 33 8.54 -18.22 8.00
CA LYS A 33 7.38 -19.07 7.80
C LYS A 33 7.20 -19.46 6.32
N LEU A 34 7.30 -18.48 5.41
CA LEU A 34 7.18 -18.73 3.97
C LEU A 34 8.28 -19.65 3.45
N LEU A 35 9.52 -19.50 3.92
CA LEU A 35 10.63 -20.40 3.59
C LEU A 35 10.36 -21.83 4.08
N THR A 36 9.90 -21.98 5.33
CA THR A 36 9.54 -23.29 5.91
C THR A 36 8.43 -23.98 5.11
N GLU A 37 7.38 -23.24 4.74
CA GLU A 37 6.28 -23.77 3.91
C GLU A 37 6.78 -24.20 2.52
N ASN A 38 7.67 -23.42 1.90
CA ASN A 38 8.26 -23.78 0.61
C ASN A 38 9.13 -25.05 0.71
N MET A 39 9.98 -25.15 1.73
CA MET A 39 10.79 -26.38 1.95
C MET A 39 9.92 -27.61 2.16
N LYS A 40 8.83 -27.48 2.92
CA LYS A 40 7.86 -28.56 3.11
C LYS A 40 7.22 -28.97 1.78
N ASN A 41 6.72 -28.01 1.02
CA ASN A 41 6.06 -28.26 -0.26
C ASN A 41 7.02 -28.90 -1.29
N PHE A 42 8.31 -28.54 -1.28
CA PHE A 42 9.30 -29.21 -2.11
C PHE A 42 9.55 -30.66 -1.69
N LYS A 43 9.61 -30.95 -0.40
CA LYS A 43 9.80 -32.33 0.12
C LYS A 43 8.59 -33.21 -0.20
N GLU A 44 7.38 -32.69 -0.06
CA GLU A 44 6.14 -33.42 -0.25
C GLU A 44 5.66 -33.40 -1.71
N ASN A 45 6.34 -32.68 -2.59
CA ASN A 45 5.90 -32.40 -3.97
C ASN A 45 4.44 -31.91 -4.05
N SER A 46 4.01 -31.18 -3.01
CA SER A 46 2.63 -30.73 -2.80
C SER A 46 2.50 -29.23 -3.05
N TRP A 47 2.32 -28.83 -4.32
CA TRP A 47 2.04 -27.44 -4.66
C TRP A 47 0.55 -27.27 -4.94
N ASP A 48 -0.14 -26.61 -4.02
CA ASP A 48 -1.50 -26.13 -4.28
C ASP A 48 -1.47 -25.00 -5.33
N ILE A 49 -2.32 -25.13 -6.34
CA ILE A 49 -2.47 -24.15 -7.44
C ILE A 49 -2.87 -22.78 -6.91
N SER A 50 -3.63 -22.73 -5.80
CA SER A 50 -4.03 -21.47 -5.14
C SER A 50 -2.86 -20.70 -4.55
N ASN A 51 -1.75 -21.36 -4.22
CA ASN A 51 -0.58 -20.78 -3.55
C ASN A 51 0.58 -20.39 -4.47
N ARG A 52 0.34 -20.26 -5.79
CA ARG A 52 1.40 -19.86 -6.76
C ARG A 52 2.12 -18.58 -6.38
N MET A 53 1.43 -17.62 -5.74
CA MET A 53 2.01 -16.36 -5.29
C MET A 53 3.05 -16.54 -4.19
N ASN A 54 2.98 -17.61 -3.42
CA ASN A 54 3.90 -17.92 -2.32
C ASN A 54 5.05 -18.82 -2.75
N LYS A 55 5.07 -19.29 -4.00
CA LYS A 55 6.16 -20.10 -4.52
C LYS A 55 7.42 -19.24 -4.71
N LEU A 56 8.47 -19.57 -3.95
CA LEU A 56 9.72 -18.82 -3.95
C LEU A 56 10.64 -19.17 -5.12
N MET A 57 10.58 -20.44 -5.58
CA MET A 57 11.45 -20.94 -6.66
C MET A 57 10.61 -21.30 -7.90
N THR A 58 11.04 -20.80 -9.03
CA THR A 58 10.44 -21.13 -10.34
C THR A 58 11.56 -21.42 -11.34
N ASP A 59 11.38 -22.45 -12.15
CA ASP A 59 12.35 -22.80 -13.18
C ASP A 59 11.99 -22.19 -14.53
N THR A 60 13.00 -21.82 -15.25
CA THR A 60 13.00 -21.55 -16.69
C THR A 60 13.82 -22.64 -17.39
N GLU A 61 13.91 -22.60 -18.71
CA GLU A 61 14.68 -23.60 -19.46
C GLU A 61 16.17 -23.65 -19.08
N LYS A 62 16.73 -22.54 -18.59
CA LYS A 62 18.17 -22.42 -18.31
C LYS A 62 18.49 -22.12 -16.85
N ASN A 63 17.56 -21.55 -16.09
CA ASN A 63 17.85 -21.01 -14.76
C ASN A 63 16.73 -21.34 -13.79
N SER A 64 17.08 -21.47 -12.52
CA SER A 64 16.14 -21.41 -11.39
C SER A 64 16.06 -19.97 -10.88
N ILE A 65 14.85 -19.44 -10.74
CA ILE A 65 14.62 -18.06 -10.28
C ILE A 65 14.05 -18.11 -8.87
N PHE A 66 14.81 -17.58 -7.93
CA PHE A 66 14.34 -17.33 -6.58
C PHE A 66 13.71 -15.95 -6.49
N THR A 67 12.52 -15.84 -5.91
CA THR A 67 11.81 -14.56 -5.71
C THR A 67 11.17 -14.52 -4.35
N LEU A 68 11.70 -13.70 -3.46
CA LEU A 68 11.11 -13.43 -2.16
C LEU A 68 10.10 -12.28 -2.26
N ARG A 69 8.89 -12.54 -1.76
CA ARG A 69 7.79 -11.57 -1.72
C ARG A 69 7.23 -11.43 -0.32
N LEU A 70 6.79 -10.23 0.02
CA LEU A 70 6.07 -9.94 1.24
C LEU A 70 4.84 -9.09 0.92
N GLY A 71 3.66 -9.57 1.30
CA GLY A 71 2.41 -8.90 0.92
C GLY A 71 2.20 -8.79 -0.59
N GLY A 72 2.65 -9.79 -1.37
CA GLY A 72 2.57 -9.81 -2.84
C GLY A 72 3.65 -8.98 -3.55
N LYS A 73 4.42 -8.17 -2.84
CA LYS A 73 5.49 -7.34 -3.39
C LYS A 73 6.84 -8.00 -3.24
N ARG A 74 7.71 -7.77 -4.22
CA ARG A 74 9.05 -8.37 -4.30
C ARG A 74 10.02 -7.62 -3.41
N ILE A 75 10.72 -8.37 -2.52
CA ILE A 75 11.85 -7.88 -1.76
C ILE A 75 13.14 -8.09 -2.58
N VAL A 76 13.46 -9.36 -2.87
CA VAL A 76 14.64 -9.73 -3.65
C VAL A 76 14.29 -10.74 -4.76
N ARG A 77 15.14 -10.79 -5.79
CA ARG A 77 15.05 -11.75 -6.89
C ARG A 77 16.44 -12.13 -7.35
N TYR A 78 16.72 -13.42 -7.35
CA TYR A 78 17.99 -13.97 -7.84
C TYR A 78 17.74 -14.92 -9.01
N SER A 79 18.61 -14.86 -10.00
CA SER A 79 18.72 -15.87 -11.05
C SER A 79 19.89 -16.77 -10.68
N LEU A 80 19.62 -18.05 -10.56
CA LEU A 80 20.57 -19.10 -10.19
C LEU A 80 20.71 -20.04 -11.38
N ASP A 81 21.80 -20.79 -11.44
CA ASP A 81 21.89 -21.92 -12.36
C ASP A 81 20.74 -22.87 -12.13
N LEU A 82 20.42 -23.70 -13.13
CA LEU A 82 19.33 -24.63 -13.02
C LEU A 82 19.60 -25.64 -11.89
N LEU A 83 18.79 -25.55 -10.83
CA LEU A 83 18.92 -26.34 -9.61
C LEU A 83 17.98 -27.56 -9.65
N ASN A 84 18.48 -28.71 -9.21
CA ASN A 84 17.62 -29.86 -8.90
C ASN A 84 16.87 -29.65 -7.57
N THR A 85 15.96 -30.56 -7.22
CA THR A 85 15.11 -30.44 -6.03
C THR A 85 15.93 -30.36 -4.73
N GLU A 86 16.98 -31.15 -4.61
CA GLU A 86 17.85 -31.17 -3.41
C GLU A 86 18.62 -29.84 -3.27
N GLN A 87 19.19 -29.34 -4.38
CA GLN A 87 19.88 -28.06 -4.40
C GLN A 87 18.93 -26.89 -4.07
N LYS A 88 17.68 -26.92 -4.52
CA LYS A 88 16.65 -25.94 -4.14
C LYS A 88 16.35 -25.98 -2.66
N LEU A 89 16.21 -27.17 -2.10
CA LEU A 89 15.99 -27.34 -0.65
C LEU A 89 17.19 -26.81 0.14
N GLN A 90 18.41 -27.13 -0.29
CA GLN A 90 19.61 -26.62 0.35
C GLN A 90 19.68 -25.10 0.28
N PHE A 91 19.45 -24.51 -0.90
CA PHE A 91 19.41 -23.06 -1.06
C PHE A 91 18.37 -22.39 -0.15
N LEU A 92 17.17 -22.95 -0.05
CA LEU A 92 16.13 -22.41 0.84
C LEU A 92 16.51 -22.54 2.32
N ALA A 93 17.21 -23.61 2.71
CA ALA A 93 17.71 -23.81 4.07
C ALA A 93 18.83 -22.81 4.40
N ASP A 94 19.77 -22.60 3.50
CA ASP A 94 20.84 -21.63 3.66
C ASP A 94 20.27 -20.20 3.73
N PHE A 95 19.32 -19.88 2.86
CA PHE A 95 18.62 -18.59 2.89
C PHE A 95 17.83 -18.39 4.19
N TYR A 96 17.17 -19.45 4.69
CA TYR A 96 16.49 -19.40 5.99
C TYR A 96 17.47 -19.04 7.12
N THR A 97 18.67 -19.68 7.14
CA THR A 97 19.70 -19.42 8.13
C THR A 97 20.17 -17.95 8.06
N SER A 98 20.47 -17.46 6.88
CA SER A 98 20.89 -16.06 6.68
C SER A 98 19.82 -15.05 7.12
N VAL A 99 18.53 -15.34 6.89
CA VAL A 99 17.44 -14.49 7.41
C VAL A 99 17.34 -14.57 8.93
N ALA A 100 17.51 -15.76 9.52
CA ALA A 100 17.50 -15.96 10.97
C ALA A 100 18.69 -15.26 11.66
N GLU A 101 19.87 -15.25 11.02
CA GLU A 101 21.09 -14.56 11.44
C GLU A 101 21.08 -13.06 11.15
N ARG A 102 19.98 -12.53 10.60
CA ARG A 102 19.75 -11.11 10.33
C ARG A 102 20.55 -10.50 9.18
N GLU A 103 21.17 -11.30 8.33
CA GLU A 103 21.96 -10.80 7.20
C GLU A 103 21.11 -10.02 6.17
N PHE A 104 19.79 -10.30 6.10
CA PHE A 104 18.84 -9.64 5.21
C PHE A 104 18.06 -8.51 5.87
N ASP A 105 18.40 -8.07 7.07
CA ASP A 105 17.66 -7.02 7.77
C ASP A 105 17.72 -5.68 7.03
N GLU A 106 18.81 -5.37 6.36
CA GLU A 106 18.94 -4.15 5.55
C GLU A 106 17.97 -4.17 4.36
N ASP A 107 17.96 -5.27 3.58
CA ASP A 107 17.05 -5.42 2.44
C ASP A 107 15.57 -5.35 2.85
N ILE A 108 15.25 -5.97 3.99
CA ILE A 108 13.89 -5.96 4.55
C ILE A 108 13.53 -4.54 5.01
N THR A 109 14.44 -3.85 5.68
CA THR A 109 14.24 -2.48 6.16
C THR A 109 14.04 -1.51 5.00
N ASP A 110 14.86 -1.59 3.97
CA ASP A 110 14.74 -0.80 2.74
C ASP A 110 13.40 -1.03 2.04
N PHE A 111 12.99 -2.29 1.98
CA PHE A 111 11.69 -2.65 1.45
C PHE A 111 10.55 -2.02 2.26
N LEU A 112 10.60 -2.12 3.60
CA LEU A 112 9.59 -1.55 4.49
C LEU A 112 9.56 -0.02 4.39
N ALA A 113 10.69 0.64 4.32
CA ALA A 113 10.79 2.09 4.13
C ALA A 113 10.11 2.53 2.81
N LYS A 114 10.42 1.87 1.71
CA LYS A 114 9.78 2.12 0.41
C LYS A 114 8.26 1.90 0.45
N GLU A 115 7.79 0.90 1.20
CA GLU A 115 6.36 0.66 1.36
C GLU A 115 5.66 1.74 2.17
N ILE A 116 6.31 2.26 3.22
CA ILE A 116 5.82 3.40 4.00
C ILE A 116 5.71 4.64 3.10
N ASP A 117 6.74 4.95 2.33
CA ASP A 117 6.76 6.09 1.43
C ASP A 117 5.66 5.98 0.36
N ASN A 118 5.50 4.81 -0.23
CA ASN A 118 4.43 4.53 -1.19
C ASN A 118 3.04 4.68 -0.57
N ALA A 119 2.85 4.19 0.66
CA ALA A 119 1.59 4.34 1.39
C ALA A 119 1.28 5.81 1.69
N ASN A 120 2.30 6.59 2.10
CA ASN A 120 2.18 8.02 2.36
C ASN A 120 1.86 8.81 1.09
N ALA A 121 2.52 8.49 -0.02
CA ALA A 121 2.25 9.08 -1.33
C ALA A 121 0.80 8.83 -1.78
N ARG A 122 0.32 7.59 -1.65
CA ARG A 122 -1.08 7.24 -1.96
C ARG A 122 -2.09 7.97 -1.08
N LYS A 123 -1.80 8.10 0.24
CA LYS A 123 -2.65 8.87 1.17
C LYS A 123 -2.71 10.35 0.77
N LYS A 124 -1.56 10.94 0.42
CA LYS A 124 -1.47 12.33 -0.04
C LYS A 124 -2.30 12.55 -1.32
N GLU A 125 -2.14 11.68 -2.30
CA GLU A 125 -2.89 11.73 -3.55
C GLU A 125 -4.41 11.56 -3.32
N ALA A 126 -4.81 10.59 -2.50
CA ALA A 126 -6.21 10.38 -2.17
C ALA A 126 -6.84 11.59 -1.46
N ASN A 127 -6.09 12.23 -0.55
CA ASN A 127 -6.53 13.45 0.13
C ASN A 127 -6.67 14.62 -0.84
N GLU A 128 -5.74 14.78 -1.78
CA GLU A 128 -5.80 15.82 -2.80
C GLU A 128 -7.01 15.63 -3.73
N ARG A 129 -7.24 14.41 -4.20
CA ARG A 129 -8.45 14.07 -4.98
C ARG A 129 -9.75 14.39 -4.21
N ARG A 130 -9.77 14.11 -2.90
CA ARG A 130 -10.91 14.46 -2.04
C ARG A 130 -11.11 15.99 -1.91
N ARG A 131 -10.00 16.74 -1.79
CA ARG A 131 -10.03 18.22 -1.73
C ARG A 131 -10.57 18.81 -3.02
N ILE A 132 -10.06 18.35 -4.18
CA ILE A 132 -10.52 18.78 -5.50
C ILE A 132 -12.01 18.49 -5.67
N LYS A 133 -12.45 17.27 -5.34
CA LYS A 133 -13.86 16.90 -5.43
C LYS A 133 -14.77 17.78 -4.54
N LYS A 134 -14.35 18.03 -3.30
CA LYS A 134 -15.10 18.91 -2.39
C LYS A 134 -15.15 20.36 -2.88
N LYS A 135 -14.07 20.85 -3.50
CA LYS A 135 -14.04 22.21 -4.10
C LYS A 135 -15.01 22.30 -5.25
N ALA A 136 -14.96 21.38 -6.20
CA ALA A 136 -15.87 21.33 -7.33
C ALA A 136 -17.36 21.21 -6.91
N GLU A 137 -17.65 20.41 -5.88
CA GLU A 137 -19.00 20.30 -5.33
C GLU A 137 -19.49 21.60 -4.68
N ARG A 138 -18.59 22.34 -3.99
CA ARG A 138 -18.93 23.64 -3.41
C ARG A 138 -19.19 24.68 -4.51
N GLU A 139 -18.36 24.72 -5.54
CA GLU A 139 -18.50 25.59 -6.68
C GLU A 139 -19.84 25.33 -7.40
N LYS A 140 -20.16 24.06 -7.66
CA LYS A 140 -21.43 23.67 -8.24
C LYS A 140 -22.65 24.10 -7.40
N LYS A 141 -22.60 23.87 -6.09
CA LYS A 141 -23.68 24.32 -5.18
C LYS A 141 -23.82 25.84 -5.13
N ALA A 142 -22.70 26.59 -5.20
CA ALA A 142 -22.71 28.04 -5.25
C ALA A 142 -23.34 28.54 -6.56
N GLU A 143 -23.04 27.89 -7.68
CA GLU A 143 -23.62 28.20 -8.98
C GLU A 143 -25.14 27.93 -9.00
N GLU A 144 -25.56 26.75 -8.51
CA GLU A 144 -26.97 26.39 -8.38
C GLU A 144 -27.72 27.37 -7.45
N ALA A 145 -27.09 27.84 -6.38
CA ALA A 145 -27.67 28.85 -5.49
C ALA A 145 -27.85 30.21 -6.19
N LYS A 146 -26.85 30.64 -6.99
CA LYS A 146 -26.95 31.87 -7.81
C LYS A 146 -28.10 31.78 -8.81
N ILE A 147 -28.22 30.66 -9.51
CA ILE A 147 -29.32 30.42 -10.50
C ILE A 147 -30.67 30.50 -9.78
N ARG A 148 -30.82 29.88 -8.60
CA ARG A 148 -32.07 29.93 -7.82
C ARG A 148 -32.42 31.34 -7.35
N THR A 149 -31.42 32.15 -6.92
CA THR A 149 -31.68 33.54 -6.56
C THR A 149 -32.09 34.38 -7.75
N LEU A 150 -31.46 34.21 -8.90
CA LEU A 150 -31.85 34.90 -10.12
C LEU A 150 -33.29 34.51 -10.57
N ALA A 151 -33.62 33.23 -10.59
CA ALA A 151 -34.96 32.75 -10.93
C ALA A 151 -36.04 33.21 -9.94
N ALA A 152 -35.71 33.45 -8.67
CA ALA A 152 -36.63 33.98 -7.68
C ALA A 152 -36.85 35.49 -7.80
N THR A 153 -35.89 36.22 -8.37
CA THR A 153 -35.96 37.68 -8.52
C THR A 153 -36.66 38.10 -9.84
N GLU A 154 -36.62 37.29 -10.91
CA GLU A 154 -37.28 37.58 -12.19
C GLU A 154 -38.78 37.87 -12.07
N PRO A 155 -39.61 37.04 -11.39
CA PRO A 155 -41.03 37.33 -11.28
C PRO A 155 -41.35 38.61 -10.49
N ILE A 156 -40.52 38.98 -9.52
CA ILE A 156 -40.70 40.19 -8.72
C ILE A 156 -40.40 41.45 -9.55
N LEU A 157 -39.34 41.41 -10.35
CA LEU A 157 -38.97 42.52 -11.24
C LEU A 157 -40.00 42.68 -12.37
N SER A 158 -40.51 41.60 -12.90
CA SER A 158 -41.60 41.63 -13.90
C SER A 158 -42.89 42.25 -13.31
N ALA A 159 -43.25 41.92 -12.09
CA ALA A 159 -44.41 42.46 -11.38
C ALA A 159 -44.26 43.98 -11.07
N MET A 160 -43.04 44.48 -10.94
CA MET A 160 -42.71 45.89 -10.69
C MET A 160 -42.54 46.70 -11.98
N GLY A 161 -42.72 46.12 -13.17
CA GLY A 161 -42.57 46.80 -14.45
C GLY A 161 -41.14 47.26 -14.79
N LEU A 162 -40.14 46.68 -14.15
CA LEU A 162 -38.72 46.99 -14.41
C LEU A 162 -38.15 46.10 -15.51
N PRO A 163 -37.38 46.65 -16.46
CA PRO A 163 -36.79 45.82 -17.52
C PRO A 163 -35.73 44.85 -16.97
N THR A 164 -35.89 43.57 -17.33
CA THR A 164 -35.01 42.47 -16.93
C THR A 164 -33.57 42.55 -17.47
N SER A 165 -33.26 43.53 -18.31
CA SER A 165 -31.94 43.66 -18.96
C SER A 165 -30.81 44.22 -18.10
N VAL A 166 -31.06 44.61 -16.83
CA VAL A 166 -30.03 45.23 -15.95
C VAL A 166 -29.16 44.21 -15.24
N LEU A 167 -29.54 42.91 -15.21
CA LEU A 167 -28.85 41.87 -14.45
C LEU A 167 -27.70 41.14 -15.18
N THR A 168 -27.52 41.42 -16.50
CA THR A 168 -26.51 40.73 -17.31
C THR A 168 -25.19 41.47 -17.48
N GLN A 169 -24.97 42.62 -16.83
CA GLN A 169 -23.74 43.41 -17.03
C GLN A 169 -22.77 43.48 -15.85
N GLN A 170 -22.87 42.61 -14.86
CA GLN A 170 -21.84 42.47 -13.83
C GLN A 170 -21.43 40.99 -13.71
N GLY A 171 -20.56 40.53 -14.59
CA GLY A 171 -19.84 39.28 -14.55
C GLY A 171 -18.38 39.50 -14.86
#